data_b6fe315438930f6519f4eddbcd899f28
#
_entry.id   b6fe315438930f6519f4eddbcd899f28
#
_cell.length_a   1.000
_cell.length_b   1.000
_cell.length_c   1.000
_cell.angle_alpha   90.00
_cell.angle_beta   90.00
_cell.angle_gamma   90.00
#
_symmetry.space_group_name_H-M   'P 1'
#
loop_
_entity.id
_entity.type
_entity.pdbx_description
1 polymer ?
#
loop_
_entity_poly.entity_id
_entity_poly.type
_entity_poly.pdbx_seq_one_letter_code
_entity_poly.pdbx_strand_id
1 'polypeptide(L)'
;MARAAAKSARSKSVRSKAAAKPSSSRKTSSAPKRSSRPIELYFWPTVNGWKASIMLEECGLPYTLRPVNIGRGEQFDPDFIKISPNGRIPAIVDLDGPGGKPLAVFETGAILQYLGRKSGKFYPADERARVEVDQWLFWQAAGLGPMAGQAQHFRQTAPEKIPYAIDRYTNETHRLYQVLERRL
;
A
#
# COMPACT_ATOMS: atom_id res chain seq x y z
N MET A 1 -39.02 42.04 48.51
CA MET A 1 -38.55 42.56 49.82
C MET A 1 -37.08 42.13 49.92
N ALA A 2 -36.23 43.07 49.81
CA ALA A 2 -35.36 43.76 50.76
C ALA A 2 -34.13 42.90 51.11
N ARG A 3 -33.08 43.35 50.75
CA ARG A 3 -31.93 44.24 51.17
C ARG A 3 -30.68 43.39 51.48
N ALA A 4 -29.62 43.46 50.74
CA ALA A 4 -28.53 44.44 50.86
C ALA A 4 -27.71 44.38 52.17
N ALA A 5 -26.45 44.09 52.08
CA ALA A 5 -25.39 44.93 52.68
C ALA A 5 -23.98 44.48 52.28
N ALA A 6 -23.22 45.45 51.84
CA ALA A 6 -21.80 45.43 51.53
C ALA A 6 -20.94 45.68 52.79
N LYS A 7 -19.63 45.31 52.71
CA LYS A 7 -18.45 46.04 53.25
C LYS A 7 -17.23 45.16 53.04
N SER A 8 -16.28 45.58 52.34
CA SER A 8 -15.17 46.54 52.49
C SER A 8 -13.81 45.86 52.68
N ALA A 9 -13.02 46.08 51.67
CA ALA A 9 -11.56 46.30 51.58
C ALA A 9 -10.58 45.72 52.62
N ARG A 10 -9.57 45.04 52.15
CA ARG A 10 -8.16 45.46 52.43
C ARG A 10 -7.15 44.86 51.48
N SER A 11 -6.39 45.70 50.88
CA SER A 11 -5.19 45.46 50.09
C SER A 11 -4.08 44.78 50.90
N LYS A 12 -3.38 43.80 50.29
CA LYS A 12 -1.96 43.58 50.59
C LYS A 12 -1.25 43.04 49.35
N SER A 13 -0.34 43.86 48.86
CA SER A 13 0.76 43.60 47.95
C SER A 13 1.58 42.38 48.37
N VAL A 14 1.82 41.44 47.42
CA VAL A 14 2.98 40.55 47.53
C VAL A 14 3.46 40.14 46.13
N ARG A 15 4.62 40.62 45.78
CA ARG A 15 5.75 40.05 45.02
C ARG A 15 5.48 39.13 43.86
N SER A 16 5.89 39.62 42.69
CA SER A 16 6.27 38.87 41.49
C SER A 16 7.20 37.69 41.79
N LYS A 17 6.79 36.48 41.38
CA LYS A 17 7.70 35.36 41.08
C LYS A 17 7.66 35.08 39.58
N ALA A 18 8.82 35.26 38.97
CA ALA A 18 9.07 34.93 37.58
C ALA A 18 8.71 33.45 37.32
N ALA A 19 7.77 33.22 36.41
CA ALA A 19 7.46 31.89 35.91
C ALA A 19 8.45 31.52 34.82
N ALA A 20 9.22 30.49 35.05
CA ALA A 20 10.09 29.85 34.07
C ALA A 20 9.28 29.35 32.86
N LYS A 21 9.71 29.68 31.66
CA LYS A 21 9.17 29.17 30.38
C LYS A 21 9.43 27.66 30.31
N PRO A 22 8.44 26.83 29.96
CA PRO A 22 8.74 25.43 29.61
C PRO A 22 9.46 25.41 28.26
N SER A 23 10.65 24.85 28.26
CA SER A 23 11.41 24.49 27.05
C SER A 23 10.63 23.42 26.29
N SER A 24 9.98 23.82 25.20
CA SER A 24 9.40 22.86 24.27
C SER A 24 10.52 22.18 23.49
N SER A 25 10.92 21.00 23.92
CA SER A 25 11.75 20.13 23.10
C SER A 25 10.95 19.71 21.87
N ARG A 26 11.15 20.42 20.76
CA ARG A 26 10.69 20.04 19.43
C ARG A 26 11.33 18.68 19.10
N LYS A 27 10.57 17.60 19.23
CA LYS A 27 10.95 16.32 18.66
C LYS A 27 10.99 16.52 17.15
N THR A 28 12.19 16.70 16.62
CA THR A 28 12.43 16.63 15.18
C THR A 28 12.12 15.20 14.75
N SER A 29 10.99 15.01 14.07
CA SER A 29 10.72 13.77 13.36
C SER A 29 11.81 13.64 12.28
N SER A 30 12.77 12.75 12.51
CA SER A 30 13.75 12.40 11.49
C SER A 30 13.00 11.85 10.30
N ALA A 31 13.15 12.50 9.14
CA ALA A 31 12.72 11.95 7.87
C ALA A 31 13.26 10.50 7.74
N PRO A 32 12.48 9.57 7.19
CA PRO A 32 12.95 8.19 7.03
C PRO A 32 14.26 8.22 6.26
N LYS A 33 15.31 7.61 6.83
CA LYS A 33 16.59 7.42 6.12
C LYS A 33 16.27 6.70 4.82
N ARG A 34 16.53 7.34 3.66
CA ARG A 34 16.44 6.69 2.36
C ARG A 34 17.28 5.42 2.41
N SER A 35 16.67 4.29 2.06
CA SER A 35 17.39 3.02 1.88
C SER A 35 18.60 3.25 1.00
N SER A 36 19.76 2.78 1.42
CA SER A 36 21.00 2.89 0.64
C SER A 36 21.05 1.86 -0.49
N ARG A 37 20.21 0.84 -0.43
CA ARG A 37 20.14 -0.26 -1.41
C ARG A 37 18.79 -0.27 -2.11
N PRO A 38 18.77 -0.36 -3.47
CA PRO A 38 17.54 -0.41 -4.23
C PRO A 38 16.78 -1.72 -3.95
N ILE A 39 15.43 -1.64 -4.03
CA ILE A 39 14.57 -2.81 -3.98
C ILE A 39 14.73 -3.58 -5.31
N GLU A 40 14.86 -4.89 -5.27
CA GLU A 40 14.81 -5.71 -6.47
C GLU A 40 13.36 -6.01 -6.82
N LEU A 41 12.92 -5.62 -8.02
CA LEU A 41 11.59 -5.90 -8.54
C LEU A 41 11.65 -7.00 -9.59
N TYR A 42 11.15 -8.17 -9.26
CA TYR A 42 10.97 -9.31 -10.16
C TYR A 42 9.70 -9.10 -10.99
N PHE A 43 9.89 -8.90 -12.29
CA PHE A 43 8.90 -8.25 -13.14
C PHE A 43 8.81 -8.90 -14.52
N TRP A 44 7.63 -8.90 -15.08
CA TRP A 44 7.35 -9.07 -16.49
C TRP A 44 6.25 -8.08 -16.91
N PRO A 45 6.22 -7.59 -18.18
CA PRO A 45 5.28 -6.55 -18.61
C PRO A 45 3.85 -7.10 -18.73
N THR A 46 3.21 -7.23 -17.60
CA THR A 46 1.82 -7.65 -17.43
C THR A 46 1.08 -6.65 -16.55
N VAL A 47 -0.24 -6.66 -16.58
CA VAL A 47 -1.07 -5.80 -15.71
C VAL A 47 -0.74 -5.95 -14.22
N ASN A 48 -0.27 -7.12 -13.79
CA ASN A 48 0.13 -7.34 -12.40
C ASN A 48 1.52 -6.77 -12.11
N GLY A 49 2.47 -6.93 -13.04
CA GLY A 49 3.80 -6.36 -12.93
C GLY A 49 3.77 -4.84 -12.81
N TRP A 50 2.96 -4.18 -13.63
CA TRP A 50 2.83 -2.73 -13.63
C TRP A 50 2.33 -2.17 -12.31
N LYS A 51 1.47 -2.86 -11.55
CA LYS A 51 1.02 -2.38 -10.24
C LYS A 51 2.19 -2.13 -9.29
N ALA A 52 3.15 -3.06 -9.23
CA ALA A 52 4.31 -2.93 -8.35
C ALA A 52 5.28 -1.83 -8.80
N SER A 53 5.55 -1.71 -10.11
CA SER A 53 6.42 -0.66 -10.64
C SER A 53 5.81 0.73 -10.45
N ILE A 54 4.51 0.90 -10.74
CA ILE A 54 3.79 2.17 -10.48
C ILE A 54 3.91 2.55 -9.01
N MET A 55 3.67 1.61 -8.10
CA MET A 55 3.75 1.90 -6.66
C MET A 55 5.16 2.32 -6.23
N LEU A 56 6.20 1.69 -6.77
CA LEU A 56 7.59 2.06 -6.49
C LEU A 56 7.91 3.47 -6.97
N GLU A 57 7.48 3.83 -8.19
CA GLU A 57 7.63 5.16 -8.75
C GLU A 57 6.89 6.22 -7.92
N GLU A 58 5.62 6.01 -7.63
CA GLU A 58 4.79 6.92 -6.84
C GLU A 58 5.29 7.10 -5.41
N CYS A 59 5.86 6.05 -4.82
CA CYS A 59 6.51 6.12 -3.52
C CYS A 59 7.86 6.84 -3.58
N GLY A 60 8.49 6.95 -4.74
CA GLY A 60 9.85 7.48 -4.93
C GLY A 60 10.90 6.54 -4.33
N LEU A 61 10.67 5.23 -4.36
CA LEU A 61 11.57 4.22 -3.84
C LEU A 61 12.51 3.74 -4.95
N PRO A 62 13.83 3.76 -4.76
CA PRO A 62 14.77 3.27 -5.76
C PRO A 62 14.64 1.76 -5.91
N TYR A 63 14.61 1.28 -7.16
CA TYR A 63 14.53 -0.14 -7.44
C TYR A 63 15.35 -0.55 -8.65
N THR A 64 15.66 -1.85 -8.74
CA THR A 64 16.31 -2.50 -9.88
C THR A 64 15.38 -3.56 -10.44
N LEU A 65 15.15 -3.52 -11.75
CA LEU A 65 14.36 -4.54 -12.44
C LEU A 65 15.14 -5.87 -12.55
N ARG A 66 14.44 -6.95 -12.20
CA ARG A 66 14.85 -8.34 -12.41
C ARG A 66 13.83 -8.99 -13.34
N PRO A 67 14.07 -9.04 -14.65
CA PRO A 67 13.13 -9.66 -15.57
C PRO A 67 12.92 -11.15 -15.25
N VAL A 68 11.65 -11.58 -15.29
CA VAL A 68 11.25 -13.00 -15.16
C VAL A 68 10.35 -13.30 -16.34
N ASN A 69 10.88 -13.92 -17.38
CA ASN A 69 10.15 -14.20 -18.62
C ASN A 69 9.17 -15.36 -18.43
N ILE A 70 7.90 -15.00 -18.17
CA ILE A 70 6.84 -16.00 -17.95
C ILE A 70 6.50 -16.81 -19.20
N GLY A 71 6.82 -16.31 -20.40
CA GLY A 71 6.66 -17.05 -21.65
C GLY A 71 7.68 -18.18 -21.81
N ARG A 72 8.80 -18.13 -21.08
CA ARG A 72 9.84 -19.17 -21.03
C ARG A 72 9.75 -20.05 -19.79
N GLY A 73 8.79 -19.81 -18.91
CA GLY A 73 8.63 -20.57 -17.69
C GLY A 73 9.59 -20.18 -16.56
N GLU A 74 10.32 -19.05 -16.65
CA GLU A 74 11.31 -18.61 -15.66
C GLU A 74 10.68 -18.38 -14.27
N GLN A 75 9.36 -18.18 -14.18
CA GLN A 75 8.63 -18.10 -12.90
C GLN A 75 8.66 -19.40 -12.09
N PHE A 76 9.09 -20.51 -12.70
CA PHE A 76 9.23 -21.81 -12.04
C PHE A 76 10.70 -22.15 -11.72
N ASP A 77 11.63 -21.22 -11.97
CA ASP A 77 13.01 -21.37 -11.57
C ASP A 77 13.10 -21.53 -10.05
N PRO A 78 13.88 -22.53 -9.55
CA PRO A 78 14.04 -22.78 -8.12
C PRO A 78 14.47 -21.57 -7.29
N ASP A 79 15.28 -20.67 -7.84
CA ASP A 79 15.70 -19.47 -7.14
C ASP A 79 14.58 -18.43 -7.08
N PHE A 80 13.77 -18.33 -8.12
CA PHE A 80 12.59 -17.46 -8.06
C PHE A 80 11.50 -18.02 -7.13
N ILE A 81 11.31 -19.33 -7.09
CA ILE A 81 10.35 -19.99 -6.17
C ILE A 81 10.70 -19.71 -4.70
N LYS A 82 11.97 -19.54 -4.33
CA LYS A 82 12.36 -19.12 -2.97
C LYS A 82 11.85 -17.72 -2.62
N ILE A 83 11.68 -16.85 -3.63
CA ILE A 83 11.20 -15.47 -3.49
C ILE A 83 9.66 -15.42 -3.57
N SER A 84 9.09 -16.14 -4.53
CA SER A 84 7.65 -16.22 -4.79
C SER A 84 7.21 -17.68 -4.85
N PRO A 85 6.85 -18.29 -3.72
CA PRO A 85 6.44 -19.71 -3.66
C PRO A 85 5.26 -20.05 -4.56
N ASN A 86 4.43 -19.05 -4.92
CA ASN A 86 3.31 -19.19 -5.85
C ASN A 86 3.76 -19.28 -7.32
N GLY A 87 5.04 -19.07 -7.64
CA GLY A 87 5.53 -19.05 -9.02
C GLY A 87 4.85 -17.97 -9.88
N ARG A 88 4.63 -16.78 -9.32
CA ARG A 88 3.98 -15.65 -9.99
C ARG A 88 4.78 -14.37 -9.80
N ILE A 89 4.78 -13.55 -10.84
CA ILE A 89 5.23 -12.15 -10.78
C ILE A 89 4.01 -11.24 -10.52
N PRO A 90 4.23 -10.03 -9.94
CA PRO A 90 5.48 -9.52 -9.40
C PRO A 90 5.84 -10.10 -8.05
N ALA A 91 7.13 -10.03 -7.74
CA ALA A 91 7.66 -10.18 -6.39
C ALA A 91 8.74 -9.12 -6.16
N ILE A 92 9.04 -8.80 -4.91
CA ILE A 92 10.13 -7.89 -4.57
C ILE A 92 11.06 -8.51 -3.55
N VAL A 93 12.33 -8.10 -3.56
CA VAL A 93 13.27 -8.31 -2.46
C VAL A 93 13.77 -6.96 -1.99
N ASP A 94 13.37 -6.57 -0.80
CA ASP A 94 13.90 -5.38 -0.15
C ASP A 94 15.18 -5.74 0.59
N LEU A 95 16.32 -5.31 0.08
CA LEU A 95 17.63 -5.59 0.65
C LEU A 95 17.89 -4.83 1.96
N ASP A 96 17.07 -3.83 2.27
CA ASP A 96 17.08 -3.02 3.48
C ASP A 96 15.69 -3.06 4.16
N GLY A 97 15.22 -4.27 4.38
CA GLY A 97 13.94 -4.56 4.99
C GLY A 97 13.94 -4.34 6.52
N PRO A 98 12.86 -4.72 7.21
CA PRO A 98 12.73 -4.56 8.65
C PRO A 98 13.90 -5.19 9.40
N GLY A 99 14.45 -4.43 10.36
CA GLY A 99 15.62 -4.86 11.13
C GLY A 99 16.93 -4.87 10.32
N GLY A 100 16.96 -4.20 9.13
CA GLY A 100 18.13 -4.14 8.26
C GLY A 100 18.45 -5.47 7.54
N LYS A 101 17.48 -6.38 7.49
CA LYS A 101 17.65 -7.70 6.83
C LYS A 101 16.84 -7.75 5.54
N PRO A 102 17.33 -8.49 4.51
CA PRO A 102 16.56 -8.70 3.29
C PRO A 102 15.17 -9.31 3.58
N LEU A 103 14.16 -8.83 2.86
CA LEU A 103 12.80 -9.34 2.93
C LEU A 103 12.27 -9.57 1.52
N ALA A 104 11.90 -10.81 1.22
CA ALA A 104 11.14 -11.14 0.03
C ALA A 104 9.64 -10.96 0.30
N VAL A 105 8.92 -10.35 -0.66
CA VAL A 105 7.48 -10.16 -0.59
C VAL A 105 6.89 -10.54 -1.95
N PHE A 106 5.95 -11.46 -1.94
CA PHE A 106 5.12 -11.82 -3.08
C PHE A 106 3.66 -11.45 -2.81
N GLU A 107 2.77 -11.62 -3.78
CA GLU A 107 1.40 -11.11 -3.86
C GLU A 107 1.34 -9.58 -4.02
N THR A 108 0.69 -9.15 -5.09
CA THR A 108 0.59 -7.71 -5.44
C THR A 108 0.02 -6.88 -4.29
N GLY A 109 -1.04 -7.37 -3.63
CA GLY A 109 -1.65 -6.67 -2.50
C GLY A 109 -0.67 -6.49 -1.32
N ALA A 110 0.07 -7.53 -0.97
CA ALA A 110 1.07 -7.48 0.10
C ALA A 110 2.23 -6.54 -0.26
N ILE A 111 2.67 -6.55 -1.52
CA ILE A 111 3.70 -5.64 -2.03
C ILE A 111 3.26 -4.19 -1.88
N LEU A 112 2.04 -3.84 -2.32
CA LEU A 112 1.51 -2.49 -2.23
C LEU A 112 1.41 -2.01 -0.77
N GLN A 113 0.89 -2.84 0.12
CA GLN A 113 0.84 -2.53 1.55
C GLN A 113 2.24 -2.35 2.17
N TYR A 114 3.18 -3.22 1.81
CA TYR A 114 4.55 -3.12 2.29
C TYR A 114 5.23 -1.83 1.86
N LEU A 115 5.17 -1.50 0.57
CA LEU A 115 5.75 -0.28 0.00
C LEU A 115 5.08 0.98 0.56
N GLY A 116 3.77 0.95 0.76
CA GLY A 116 3.04 2.04 1.40
C GLY A 116 3.51 2.29 2.84
N ARG A 117 3.66 1.25 3.65
CA ARG A 117 4.22 1.37 5.02
C ARG A 117 5.67 1.85 5.01
N LYS A 118 6.49 1.32 4.10
CA LYS A 118 7.91 1.68 4.00
C LYS A 118 8.11 3.14 3.61
N SER A 119 7.30 3.66 2.71
CA SER A 119 7.38 5.04 2.21
C SER A 119 6.59 6.04 3.05
N GLY A 120 5.59 5.58 3.82
CA GLY A 120 4.61 6.44 4.48
C GLY A 120 3.58 7.06 3.53
N LYS A 121 3.43 6.54 2.30
CA LYS A 121 2.52 7.02 1.27
C LYS A 121 1.46 5.96 0.95
N PHE A 122 0.25 6.41 0.59
CA PHE A 122 -0.87 5.58 0.10
C PHE A 122 -1.41 4.51 1.06
N TYR A 123 -0.76 4.28 2.20
CA TYR A 123 -1.22 3.33 3.21
C TYR A 123 -1.21 4.00 4.59
N PRO A 124 -2.36 4.52 5.03
CA PRO A 124 -2.44 5.37 6.22
C PRO A 124 -2.16 4.61 7.52
N ALA A 125 -1.67 5.34 8.53
CA ALA A 125 -1.47 4.79 9.87
C ALA A 125 -2.78 4.74 10.67
N ASP A 126 -3.74 5.62 10.37
CA ASP A 126 -5.07 5.62 10.97
C ASP A 126 -5.83 4.35 10.58
N GLU A 127 -6.40 3.67 11.57
CA GLU A 127 -7.03 2.36 11.37
C GLU A 127 -8.28 2.44 10.48
N ARG A 128 -9.12 3.46 10.65
CA ARG A 128 -10.33 3.63 9.84
C ARG A 128 -9.99 3.83 8.35
N ALA A 129 -9.06 4.73 8.08
CA ALA A 129 -8.58 4.99 6.73
C ALA A 129 -7.86 3.77 6.13
N ARG A 130 -7.14 3.01 6.94
CA ARG A 130 -6.46 1.77 6.51
C ARG A 130 -7.45 0.69 6.11
N VAL A 131 -8.50 0.47 6.90
CA VAL A 131 -9.56 -0.49 6.56
C VAL A 131 -10.22 -0.13 5.23
N GLU A 132 -10.44 1.15 4.95
CA GLU A 132 -10.98 1.58 3.66
C GLU A 132 -10.04 1.23 2.50
N VAL A 133 -8.73 1.47 2.66
CA VAL A 133 -7.73 1.07 1.66
C VAL A 133 -7.71 -0.45 1.47
N ASP A 134 -7.73 -1.22 2.56
CA ASP A 134 -7.70 -2.68 2.51
C ASP A 134 -8.93 -3.25 1.80
N GLN A 135 -10.13 -2.72 2.03
CA GLN A 135 -11.34 -3.15 1.33
C GLN A 135 -11.18 -3.04 -0.20
N TRP A 136 -10.67 -1.92 -0.70
CA TRP A 136 -10.46 -1.71 -2.13
C TRP A 136 -9.30 -2.53 -2.68
N LEU A 137 -8.25 -2.72 -1.90
CA LEU A 137 -7.12 -3.55 -2.27
C LEU A 137 -7.53 -5.03 -2.41
N PHE A 138 -8.26 -5.56 -1.43
CA PHE A 138 -8.77 -6.93 -1.48
C PHE A 138 -9.85 -7.10 -2.55
N TRP A 139 -10.73 -6.12 -2.72
CA TRP A 139 -11.70 -6.12 -3.81
C TRP A 139 -11.01 -6.24 -5.18
N GLN A 140 -9.91 -5.49 -5.39
CA GLN A 140 -9.13 -5.59 -6.62
C GLN A 140 -8.41 -6.94 -6.73
N ALA A 141 -7.74 -7.40 -5.68
CA ALA A 141 -6.92 -8.61 -5.70
C ALA A 141 -7.76 -9.90 -5.80
N ALA A 142 -8.90 -9.95 -5.11
CA ALA A 142 -9.76 -11.13 -5.09
C ALA A 142 -10.90 -11.11 -6.13
N GLY A 143 -11.28 -9.93 -6.60
CA GLY A 143 -12.39 -9.74 -7.53
C GLY A 143 -11.96 -9.29 -8.91
N LEU A 144 -11.71 -7.99 -9.07
CA LEU A 144 -11.47 -7.39 -10.39
C LEU A 144 -10.30 -8.03 -11.13
N GLY A 145 -9.16 -8.22 -10.46
CA GLY A 145 -7.97 -8.80 -11.08
C GLY A 145 -8.22 -10.19 -11.66
N PRO A 146 -8.67 -11.16 -10.85
CA PRO A 146 -8.98 -12.52 -11.32
C PRO A 146 -10.07 -12.57 -12.39
N MET A 147 -11.18 -11.86 -12.21
CA MET A 147 -12.30 -11.93 -13.15
C MET A 147 -11.96 -11.30 -14.50
N ALA A 148 -11.29 -10.15 -14.53
CA ALA A 148 -10.80 -9.54 -15.76
C ALA A 148 -9.75 -10.42 -16.45
N GLY A 149 -8.88 -11.07 -15.67
CA GLY A 149 -7.91 -12.03 -16.18
C GLY A 149 -8.56 -13.24 -16.86
N GLN A 150 -9.60 -13.80 -16.25
CA GLN A 150 -10.37 -14.88 -16.86
C GLN A 150 -11.14 -14.42 -18.11
N ALA A 151 -11.74 -13.24 -18.08
CA ALA A 151 -12.39 -12.66 -19.25
C ALA A 151 -11.41 -12.54 -20.43
N GLN A 152 -10.20 -12.02 -20.18
CA GLN A 152 -9.15 -11.94 -21.20
C GLN A 152 -8.74 -13.33 -21.70
N HIS A 153 -8.53 -14.30 -20.79
CA HIS A 153 -8.12 -15.65 -21.14
C HIS A 153 -9.13 -16.32 -22.09
N PHE A 154 -10.39 -16.38 -21.73
CA PHE A 154 -11.41 -17.06 -22.52
C PHE A 154 -11.75 -16.32 -23.83
N ARG A 155 -11.59 -15.01 -23.86
CA ARG A 155 -11.83 -14.24 -25.09
C ARG A 155 -10.66 -14.31 -26.08
N GLN A 156 -9.43 -14.34 -25.60
CA GLN A 156 -8.24 -14.11 -26.44
C GLN A 156 -7.29 -15.31 -26.49
N THR A 157 -7.04 -15.98 -25.37
CA THR A 157 -5.91 -16.91 -25.22
C THR A 157 -6.33 -18.37 -25.20
N ALA A 158 -7.54 -18.68 -24.73
CA ALA A 158 -8.01 -20.06 -24.63
C ALA A 158 -8.00 -20.74 -26.00
N PRO A 159 -7.51 -21.98 -26.09
CA PRO A 159 -7.44 -22.74 -27.35
C PRO A 159 -8.83 -23.05 -27.90
N GLU A 160 -9.83 -23.12 -27.03
CA GLU A 160 -11.22 -23.37 -27.35
C GLU A 160 -12.10 -22.20 -26.96
N LYS A 161 -13.06 -21.84 -27.81
CA LYS A 161 -14.08 -20.84 -27.51
C LYS A 161 -15.24 -21.46 -26.76
N ILE A 162 -15.36 -21.08 -25.47
CA ILE A 162 -16.43 -21.52 -24.58
C ILE A 162 -17.38 -20.35 -24.33
N PRO A 163 -18.50 -20.22 -25.08
CA PRO A 163 -19.38 -19.05 -25.02
C PRO A 163 -19.85 -18.73 -23.60
N TYR A 164 -20.25 -19.73 -22.84
CA TYR A 164 -20.69 -19.55 -21.46
C TYR A 164 -19.61 -18.92 -20.57
N ALA A 165 -18.36 -19.38 -20.69
CA ALA A 165 -17.26 -18.81 -19.90
C ALA A 165 -16.95 -17.37 -20.33
N ILE A 166 -16.97 -17.10 -21.63
CA ILE A 166 -16.78 -15.75 -22.20
C ILE A 166 -17.83 -14.80 -21.62
N ASP A 167 -19.10 -15.15 -21.72
CA ASP A 167 -20.21 -14.33 -21.24
C ASP A 167 -20.16 -14.11 -19.73
N ARG A 168 -19.95 -15.22 -18.97
CA ARG A 168 -19.89 -15.17 -17.51
C ARG A 168 -18.80 -14.18 -17.03
N TYR A 169 -17.57 -14.35 -17.49
CA TYR A 169 -16.46 -13.52 -17.03
C TYR A 169 -16.50 -12.11 -17.59
N THR A 170 -17.00 -11.90 -18.78
CA THR A 170 -17.21 -10.57 -19.35
C THR A 170 -18.25 -9.79 -18.55
N ASN A 171 -19.39 -10.41 -18.25
CA ASN A 171 -20.47 -9.78 -17.47
C ASN A 171 -20.02 -9.46 -16.05
N GLU A 172 -19.28 -10.37 -15.38
CA GLU A 172 -18.75 -10.10 -14.06
C GLU A 172 -17.69 -8.99 -14.06
N THR A 173 -16.82 -8.97 -15.06
CA THR A 173 -15.85 -7.87 -15.23
C THR A 173 -16.57 -6.54 -15.43
N HIS A 174 -17.62 -6.51 -16.25
CA HIS A 174 -18.42 -5.31 -16.46
C HIS A 174 -19.08 -4.83 -15.17
N ARG A 175 -19.67 -5.74 -14.40
CA ARG A 175 -20.24 -5.43 -13.07
C ARG A 175 -19.19 -4.81 -12.13
N LEU A 176 -17.98 -5.35 -12.12
CA LEU A 176 -16.89 -4.84 -11.29
C LEU A 176 -16.43 -3.45 -11.75
N TYR A 177 -16.35 -3.18 -13.06
CA TYR A 177 -16.09 -1.83 -13.55
C TYR A 177 -17.18 -0.83 -13.15
N GLN A 178 -18.45 -1.23 -13.12
CA GLN A 178 -19.52 -0.37 -12.59
C GLN A 178 -19.37 -0.08 -11.09
N VAL A 179 -18.79 -1.01 -10.32
CA VAL A 179 -18.44 -0.74 -8.91
C VAL A 179 -17.34 0.31 -8.82
N LEU A 180 -16.30 0.19 -9.66
CA LEU A 180 -15.21 1.16 -9.72
C LEU A 180 -15.69 2.56 -10.13
N GLU A 181 -16.54 2.63 -11.14
CA GLU A 181 -17.14 3.90 -11.63
C GLU A 181 -17.87 4.66 -10.53
N ARG A 182 -18.58 3.96 -9.66
CA ARG A 182 -19.26 4.59 -8.51
C ARG A 182 -18.32 5.04 -7.40
N ARG A 183 -17.09 4.54 -7.40
CA ARG A 183 -16.07 4.91 -6.42
C ARG A 183 -15.27 6.15 -6.85
N LEU A 184 -15.03 6.33 -8.15
CA LEU A 184 -14.29 7.45 -8.73
C LEU A 184 -15.15 8.70 -8.84
#